data_74f0baf464f9a4e658da9dfebebf3d4c
#
_entry.id   74f0baf464f9a4e658da9dfebebf3d4c
#
_cell.length_a   1.000
_cell.length_b   1.000
_cell.length_c   1.000
_cell.angle_alpha   90.00
_cell.angle_beta   90.00
_cell.angle_gamma   90.00
#
_symmetry.space_group_name_H-M   'P 1'
#
loop_
_entity.id
_entity.type
_entity.pdbx_description
1 polymer ?
#
loop_
_entity_poly.entity_id
_entity_poly.type
_entity_poly.pdbx_seq_one_letter_code
_entity_poly.pdbx_strand_id
1 'polypeptide(L)'
;LDDSQEKNANIKAAVLCYVIPELYEGLGKNIYNAKDNNTYAYCHALIGYLYNGSLTGLSSSMADGVRMMYSTINTHRQTNQTLISYMQRYQVYVAYNDQQDIVWVEEQQKGSMNLKKESANPEMTNENSCYSLEGTVYGVYKEQSCNTKIADLTTDAQGNSNTIEVDA
;
A
#
# COMPACT_ATOMS: atom_id res chain seq x y z
N LEU A 1 -10.13 9.63 -6.24
CA LEU A 1 -8.97 9.26 -7.06
C LEU A 1 -9.19 9.79 -8.47
N ASP A 2 -8.16 10.30 -9.12
CA ASP A 2 -8.21 10.56 -10.56
C ASP A 2 -8.12 9.23 -11.34
N ASP A 3 -8.42 9.27 -12.65
CA ASP A 3 -8.47 8.07 -13.49
C ASP A 3 -7.15 7.26 -13.48
N SER A 4 -6.01 7.93 -13.35
CA SER A 4 -4.70 7.27 -13.33
C SER A 4 -4.43 6.59 -11.98
N GLN A 5 -4.83 7.21 -10.88
CA GLN A 5 -4.73 6.65 -9.54
C GLN A 5 -5.67 5.45 -9.37
N GLU A 6 -6.87 5.54 -9.93
CA GLU A 6 -7.84 4.44 -9.93
C GLU A 6 -7.33 3.23 -10.73
N LYS A 7 -6.79 3.48 -11.91
CA LYS A 7 -6.14 2.48 -12.75
C LYS A 7 -5.02 1.77 -12.01
N ASN A 8 -4.10 2.52 -11.40
CA ASN A 8 -2.97 1.96 -10.66
C ASN A 8 -3.44 1.16 -9.44
N ALA A 9 -4.47 1.62 -8.73
CA ALA A 9 -5.06 0.90 -7.61
C ALA A 9 -5.69 -0.44 -8.06
N ASN A 10 -6.37 -0.46 -9.20
CA ASN A 10 -6.94 -1.68 -9.78
C ASN A 10 -5.86 -2.66 -10.24
N ILE A 11 -4.79 -2.17 -10.87
CA ILE A 11 -3.64 -3.01 -11.24
C ILE A 11 -3.01 -3.62 -9.99
N LYS A 12 -2.74 -2.82 -8.98
CA LYS A 12 -2.19 -3.28 -7.71
C LYS A 12 -3.05 -4.35 -7.06
N ALA A 13 -4.35 -4.12 -6.98
CA ALA A 13 -5.31 -5.09 -6.43
C ALA A 13 -5.35 -6.39 -7.24
N ALA A 14 -5.36 -6.32 -8.58
CA ALA A 14 -5.37 -7.47 -9.45
C ALA A 14 -4.12 -8.34 -9.28
N VAL A 15 -2.95 -7.70 -9.23
CA VAL A 15 -1.66 -8.39 -9.05
C VAL A 15 -1.58 -9.04 -7.67
N LEU A 16 -1.96 -8.33 -6.60
CA LEU A 16 -1.98 -8.89 -5.24
C LEU A 16 -2.92 -10.08 -5.15
N CYS A 17 -4.13 -9.98 -5.70
CA CYS A 17 -5.06 -11.10 -5.74
C CYS A 17 -4.52 -12.28 -6.55
N TYR A 18 -3.67 -12.06 -7.53
CA TYR A 18 -3.05 -13.13 -8.29
C TYR A 18 -1.89 -13.81 -7.54
N VAL A 19 -1.07 -13.03 -6.84
CA VAL A 19 0.18 -13.52 -6.23
C VAL A 19 -0.04 -14.09 -4.82
N ILE A 20 -1.04 -13.57 -4.08
CA ILE A 20 -1.27 -13.89 -2.67
C ILE A 20 -2.49 -14.81 -2.52
N PRO A 21 -2.28 -16.11 -2.15
CA PRO A 21 -3.37 -17.10 -2.10
C PRO A 21 -4.53 -16.72 -1.19
N GLU A 22 -4.28 -16.06 -0.06
CA GLU A 22 -5.31 -15.67 0.91
C GLU A 22 -6.30 -14.66 0.32
N LEU A 23 -5.84 -13.81 -0.58
CA LEU A 23 -6.70 -12.84 -1.27
C LEU A 23 -7.59 -13.48 -2.33
N TYR A 24 -7.16 -14.61 -2.84
CA TYR A 24 -7.86 -15.44 -3.81
C TYR A 24 -9.17 -15.99 -3.31
N GLU A 25 -9.14 -16.58 -2.11
CA GLU A 25 -10.29 -17.29 -1.54
C GLU A 25 -11.44 -16.34 -1.21
N GLY A 26 -11.14 -15.09 -0.91
CA GLY A 26 -12.11 -14.04 -0.61
C GLY A 26 -12.84 -13.48 -1.84
N LEU A 27 -12.29 -13.65 -3.05
CA LEU A 27 -12.84 -13.07 -4.29
C LEU A 27 -13.83 -13.99 -5.02
N GLY A 28 -14.13 -15.16 -4.45
CA GLY A 28 -15.01 -16.16 -5.03
C GLY A 28 -14.25 -17.19 -5.86
N LYS A 29 -14.29 -18.41 -5.38
CA LYS A 29 -13.57 -19.59 -5.88
C LYS A 29 -13.77 -19.91 -7.38
N ASN A 30 -14.74 -19.27 -8.02
CA ASN A 30 -15.09 -19.58 -9.41
C ASN A 30 -14.29 -18.78 -10.45
N ILE A 31 -13.56 -17.74 -10.04
CA ILE A 31 -12.85 -16.84 -10.95
C ILE A 31 -11.34 -16.98 -10.81
N TYR A 32 -10.85 -17.26 -9.60
CA TYR A 32 -9.44 -17.37 -9.29
C TYR A 32 -9.12 -18.74 -8.68
N ASN A 33 -8.51 -19.62 -9.44
CA ASN A 33 -7.89 -20.83 -8.93
C ASN A 33 -6.42 -20.84 -9.38
N ALA A 34 -5.50 -20.47 -8.51
CA ALA A 34 -4.07 -20.32 -8.82
C ALA A 34 -3.41 -21.60 -9.41
N LYS A 35 -4.09 -22.73 -9.32
CA LYS A 35 -3.62 -24.01 -9.87
C LYS A 35 -4.18 -24.30 -11.27
N ASP A 36 -5.04 -23.42 -11.79
CA ASP A 36 -5.67 -23.60 -13.09
C ASP A 36 -5.04 -22.68 -14.15
N ASN A 37 -4.59 -23.25 -15.25
CA ASN A 37 -4.04 -22.51 -16.39
C ASN A 37 -5.00 -21.45 -16.95
N ASN A 38 -6.31 -21.67 -16.84
CA ASN A 38 -7.31 -20.71 -17.27
C ASN A 38 -7.27 -19.45 -16.40
N THR A 39 -7.13 -19.60 -15.09
CA THR A 39 -7.03 -18.47 -14.17
C THR A 39 -5.80 -17.62 -14.47
N TYR A 40 -4.66 -18.27 -14.76
CA TYR A 40 -3.47 -17.57 -15.20
C TYR A 40 -3.74 -16.70 -16.44
N ALA A 41 -4.37 -17.29 -17.47
CA ALA A 41 -4.71 -16.59 -18.69
C ALA A 41 -5.67 -15.40 -18.45
N TYR A 42 -6.67 -15.57 -17.59
CA TYR A 42 -7.61 -14.50 -17.22
C TYR A 42 -6.92 -13.38 -16.45
N CYS A 43 -6.01 -13.70 -15.52
CA CYS A 43 -5.27 -12.69 -14.78
C CYS A 43 -4.35 -11.86 -15.68
N HIS A 44 -3.64 -12.52 -16.60
CA HIS A 44 -2.84 -11.83 -17.59
C HIS A 44 -3.68 -10.92 -18.50
N ALA A 45 -4.81 -11.43 -18.98
CA ALA A 45 -5.72 -10.65 -19.80
C ALA A 45 -6.31 -9.45 -19.02
N LEU A 46 -6.61 -9.62 -17.73
CA LEU A 46 -7.08 -8.54 -16.85
C LEU A 46 -6.01 -7.46 -16.67
N ILE A 47 -4.77 -7.85 -16.37
CA ILE A 47 -3.67 -6.90 -16.21
C ILE A 47 -3.44 -6.14 -17.52
N GLY A 48 -3.42 -6.85 -18.63
CA GLY A 48 -3.34 -6.23 -19.97
C GLY A 48 -4.50 -5.26 -20.24
N TYR A 49 -5.73 -5.63 -19.90
CA TYR A 49 -6.89 -4.76 -20.01
C TYR A 49 -6.78 -3.51 -19.13
N LEU A 50 -6.37 -3.68 -17.89
CA LEU A 50 -6.15 -2.55 -16.97
C LEU A 50 -5.06 -1.59 -17.50
N TYR A 51 -4.07 -2.14 -18.20
CA TYR A 51 -2.98 -1.35 -18.78
C TYR A 51 -3.39 -0.60 -20.04
N ASN A 52 -3.98 -1.31 -21.00
CA ASN A 52 -4.21 -0.84 -22.37
C ASN A 52 -5.65 -0.40 -22.62
N GLY A 53 -6.59 -0.74 -21.74
CA GLY A 53 -8.02 -0.47 -21.93
C GLY A 53 -8.68 -1.30 -23.05
N SER A 54 -7.98 -2.32 -23.59
CA SER A 54 -8.44 -3.08 -24.75
C SER A 54 -8.62 -4.57 -24.44
N LEU A 55 -9.71 -5.15 -24.94
CA LEU A 55 -10.00 -6.59 -24.94
C LEU A 55 -9.88 -7.20 -26.36
N THR A 56 -9.28 -6.44 -27.28
CA THR A 56 -9.12 -6.88 -28.68
C THR A 56 -8.26 -8.14 -28.76
N GLY A 57 -8.69 -9.11 -29.53
CA GLY A 57 -7.99 -10.40 -29.69
C GLY A 57 -8.39 -11.47 -28.69
N LEU A 58 -9.20 -11.17 -27.69
CA LEU A 58 -9.77 -12.16 -26.79
C LEU A 58 -11.05 -12.77 -27.38
N SER A 59 -11.32 -14.03 -27.03
CA SER A 59 -12.65 -14.63 -27.28
C SER A 59 -13.73 -13.90 -26.47
N SER A 60 -14.98 -13.95 -26.92
CA SER A 60 -16.08 -13.30 -26.21
C SER A 60 -16.20 -13.78 -24.75
N SER A 61 -16.06 -15.10 -24.52
CA SER A 61 -16.13 -15.67 -23.17
C SER A 61 -14.99 -15.17 -22.27
N MET A 62 -13.78 -15.02 -22.83
CA MET A 62 -12.64 -14.51 -22.09
C MET A 62 -12.81 -13.02 -21.80
N ALA A 63 -13.27 -12.24 -22.74
CA ALA A 63 -13.55 -10.82 -22.55
C ALA A 63 -14.60 -10.59 -21.45
N ASP A 64 -15.67 -11.39 -21.43
CA ASP A 64 -16.71 -11.33 -20.39
C ASP A 64 -16.17 -11.73 -19.01
N GLY A 65 -15.34 -12.77 -18.94
CA GLY A 65 -14.65 -13.16 -17.72
C GLY A 65 -13.74 -12.05 -17.18
N VAL A 66 -12.97 -11.40 -18.05
CA VAL A 66 -12.11 -10.25 -17.67
C VAL A 66 -12.93 -9.09 -17.14
N ARG A 67 -14.07 -8.75 -17.77
CA ARG A 67 -14.96 -7.67 -17.26
C ARG A 67 -15.53 -8.01 -15.88
N MET A 68 -15.91 -9.28 -15.67
CA MET A 68 -16.42 -9.75 -14.39
C MET A 68 -15.34 -9.67 -13.32
N MET A 69 -14.12 -10.12 -13.61
CA MET A 69 -12.98 -10.00 -12.70
C MET A 69 -12.66 -8.54 -12.37
N TYR A 70 -12.64 -7.68 -13.36
CA TYR A 70 -12.46 -6.23 -13.16
C TYR A 70 -13.50 -5.65 -12.19
N SER A 71 -14.78 -5.93 -12.42
CA SER A 71 -15.87 -5.47 -11.55
C SER A 71 -15.71 -5.97 -10.12
N THR A 72 -15.35 -7.25 -9.96
CA THR A 72 -15.11 -7.87 -8.66
C THR A 72 -13.95 -7.19 -7.93
N ILE A 73 -12.80 -7.03 -8.59
CA ILE A 73 -11.62 -6.39 -7.99
C ILE A 73 -11.89 -4.93 -7.64
N ASN A 74 -12.54 -4.19 -8.52
CA ASN A 74 -12.89 -2.79 -8.26
C ASN A 74 -13.80 -2.62 -7.04
N THR A 75 -14.72 -3.56 -6.81
CA THR A 75 -15.55 -3.58 -5.61
C THR A 75 -14.75 -3.97 -4.37
N HIS A 76 -13.99 -5.06 -4.45
CA HIS A 76 -13.25 -5.60 -3.30
C HIS A 76 -12.13 -4.66 -2.81
N ARG A 77 -11.42 -3.96 -3.71
CA ARG A 77 -10.40 -2.99 -3.29
C ARG A 77 -10.96 -1.83 -2.46
N GLN A 78 -12.27 -1.63 -2.49
CA GLN A 78 -12.97 -0.58 -1.73
C GLN A 78 -13.64 -1.11 -0.46
N THR A 79 -13.95 -2.39 -0.40
CA THR A 79 -14.79 -2.96 0.66
C THR A 79 -14.14 -4.11 1.44
N ASN A 80 -13.22 -4.85 0.82
CA ASN A 80 -12.56 -5.98 1.47
C ASN A 80 -11.35 -5.52 2.29
N GLN A 81 -11.48 -5.54 3.62
CA GLN A 81 -10.46 -5.05 4.55
C GLN A 81 -9.13 -5.80 4.43
N THR A 82 -9.16 -7.09 4.13
CA THR A 82 -7.94 -7.88 3.91
C THR A 82 -7.18 -7.36 2.70
N LEU A 83 -7.85 -7.22 1.54
CA LEU A 83 -7.22 -6.68 0.34
C LEU A 83 -6.71 -5.24 0.55
N ILE A 84 -7.49 -4.40 1.23
CA ILE A 84 -7.08 -3.02 1.56
C ILE A 84 -5.79 -3.02 2.39
N SER A 85 -5.71 -3.87 3.42
CA SER A 85 -4.50 -4.02 4.24
C SER A 85 -3.29 -4.46 3.41
N TYR A 86 -3.44 -5.44 2.53
CA TYR A 86 -2.36 -5.86 1.63
C TYR A 86 -1.96 -4.76 0.65
N MET A 87 -2.91 -4.02 0.10
CA MET A 87 -2.62 -2.87 -0.77
C MET A 87 -1.83 -1.77 -0.06
N GLN A 88 -1.96 -1.62 1.25
CA GLN A 88 -1.16 -0.67 2.04
C GLN A 88 0.26 -1.18 2.30
N ARG A 89 0.43 -2.50 2.45
CA ARG A 89 1.70 -3.14 2.82
C ARG A 89 2.59 -3.48 1.64
N TYR A 90 2.02 -3.71 0.45
CA TYR A 90 2.78 -4.17 -0.72
C TYR A 90 2.89 -3.09 -1.78
N GLN A 91 4.00 -3.05 -2.46
CA GLN A 91 4.21 -2.28 -3.69
C GLN A 91 4.24 -3.23 -4.88
N VAL A 92 3.64 -2.80 -5.99
CA VAL A 92 3.67 -3.52 -7.28
C VAL A 92 4.68 -2.83 -8.19
N TYR A 93 5.55 -3.63 -8.77
CA TYR A 93 6.55 -3.20 -9.73
C TYR A 93 6.30 -3.86 -11.08
N VAL A 94 6.62 -3.15 -12.15
CA VAL A 94 6.51 -3.63 -13.52
C VAL A 94 7.81 -3.34 -14.25
N ALA A 95 8.45 -4.38 -14.77
CA ALA A 95 9.56 -4.24 -15.69
C ALA A 95 9.06 -4.46 -17.12
N TYR A 96 9.32 -3.49 -17.97
CA TYR A 96 8.89 -3.49 -19.36
C TYR A 96 10.01 -3.98 -20.26
N ASN A 97 9.68 -4.85 -21.21
CA ASN A 97 10.53 -5.11 -22.36
C ASN A 97 9.66 -5.33 -23.61
N ASP A 98 10.30 -5.34 -24.79
CA ASP A 98 9.61 -5.45 -26.08
C ASP A 98 8.91 -6.81 -26.31
N GLN A 99 9.10 -7.78 -25.43
CA GLN A 99 8.58 -9.14 -25.58
C GLN A 99 7.59 -9.52 -24.50
N GLN A 100 7.88 -9.21 -23.23
CA GLN A 100 7.03 -9.58 -22.10
C GLN A 100 7.29 -8.68 -20.90
N ASP A 101 6.21 -8.12 -20.35
CA ASP A 101 6.27 -7.38 -19.10
C ASP A 101 6.30 -8.37 -17.92
N ILE A 102 7.17 -8.08 -16.96
CA ILE A 102 7.28 -8.83 -15.71
C ILE A 102 6.69 -7.97 -14.60
N VAL A 103 5.76 -8.55 -13.85
CA VAL A 103 5.12 -7.90 -12.69
C VAL A 103 5.47 -8.68 -11.44
N TRP A 104 5.91 -7.96 -10.39
CA TRP A 104 6.15 -8.57 -9.08
C TRP A 104 5.67 -7.66 -7.95
N VAL A 105 5.60 -8.20 -6.75
CA VAL A 105 5.21 -7.49 -5.53
C VAL A 105 6.30 -7.59 -4.49
N GLU A 106 6.50 -6.49 -3.77
CA GLU A 106 7.40 -6.44 -2.61
C GLU A 106 6.64 -5.89 -1.41
N GLU A 107 6.84 -6.50 -0.26
CA GLU A 107 6.30 -5.98 0.99
C GLU A 107 7.12 -4.75 1.39
N GLN A 108 6.41 -3.64 1.65
CA GLN A 108 7.04 -2.43 2.16
C GLN A 108 7.47 -2.69 3.61
N GLN A 109 8.76 -2.66 3.83
CA GLN A 109 9.29 -2.74 5.19
C GLN A 109 8.99 -1.42 5.90
N LYS A 110 8.34 -1.52 7.07
CA LYS A 110 8.07 -0.36 7.91
C LYS A 110 8.91 -0.47 9.19
N GLY A 111 9.54 0.63 9.53
CA GLY A 111 10.16 0.83 10.82
C GLY A 111 9.22 1.58 11.75
N SER A 112 9.58 1.66 13.02
CA SER A 112 8.94 2.55 13.97
C SER A 112 9.93 3.58 14.50
N MET A 113 9.44 4.81 14.73
CA MET A 113 10.24 5.89 15.27
C MET A 113 9.52 6.54 16.44
N ASN A 114 10.25 6.79 17.50
CA ASN A 114 9.87 7.67 18.59
C ASN A 114 11.09 8.48 19.05
N LEU A 115 10.88 9.46 19.89
CA LEU A 115 11.96 10.22 20.52
C LEU A 115 11.72 10.35 22.02
N LYS A 116 12.78 10.64 22.74
CA LYS A 116 12.73 11.06 24.13
C LYS A 116 13.36 12.45 24.27
N LYS A 117 12.60 13.39 24.83
CA LYS A 117 13.08 14.70 25.23
C LYS A 117 13.61 14.63 26.64
N GLU A 118 14.83 15.08 26.85
CA GLU A 118 15.45 15.16 28.18
C GLU A 118 16.04 16.56 28.38
N SER A 119 16.19 16.95 29.66
CA SER A 119 16.93 18.17 29.98
C SER A 119 18.43 17.93 29.94
N ALA A 120 19.18 18.79 29.26
CA ALA A 120 20.62 18.76 29.29
C ALA A 120 21.19 19.25 30.64
N ASN A 121 20.37 19.95 31.43
CA ASN A 121 20.74 20.45 32.78
C ASN A 121 19.56 20.32 33.73
N PRO A 122 19.35 19.11 34.33
CA PRO A 122 18.24 18.86 35.24
C PRO A 122 18.22 19.80 36.48
N GLU A 123 19.37 20.21 36.96
CA GLU A 123 19.46 21.12 38.14
C GLU A 123 18.83 22.48 37.87
N MET A 124 18.90 22.96 36.62
CA MET A 124 18.30 24.25 36.24
C MET A 124 16.84 24.10 35.77
N THR A 125 16.44 22.93 35.29
CA THR A 125 15.12 22.72 34.70
C THR A 125 14.13 22.06 35.64
N ASN A 126 14.59 21.31 36.66
CA ASN A 126 13.70 20.75 37.65
C ASN A 126 13.05 21.89 38.45
N GLU A 127 11.74 21.78 38.67
CA GLU A 127 10.92 22.79 39.36
C GLU A 127 10.83 24.16 38.63
N ASN A 128 11.34 24.28 37.43
CA ASN A 128 11.23 25.49 36.62
C ASN A 128 9.93 25.50 35.83
N SER A 129 8.99 26.37 36.20
CA SER A 129 7.68 26.48 35.55
C SER A 129 7.71 26.89 34.08
N CYS A 130 8.86 27.42 33.61
CA CYS A 130 9.06 27.78 32.19
C CYS A 130 9.58 26.62 31.34
N TYR A 131 9.89 25.48 31.95
CA TYR A 131 10.38 24.30 31.25
C TYR A 131 9.42 23.14 31.40
N SER A 132 9.00 22.57 30.29
CA SER A 132 8.15 21.34 30.28
C SER A 132 8.73 20.31 29.33
N LEU A 133 8.69 19.05 29.76
CA LEU A 133 8.92 17.92 28.88
C LEU A 133 7.69 17.63 28.02
N GLU A 134 6.50 17.93 28.57
CA GLU A 134 5.21 17.65 27.94
C GLU A 134 4.83 18.64 26.86
N GLY A 135 4.13 18.17 25.85
CA GLY A 135 3.49 18.99 24.81
C GLY A 135 4.45 19.55 23.76
N THR A 136 5.72 19.15 23.77
CA THR A 136 6.64 19.56 22.71
C THR A 136 6.38 18.77 21.44
N VAL A 137 6.21 19.48 20.31
CA VAL A 137 5.95 18.88 19.01
C VAL A 137 7.20 18.94 18.14
N TYR A 138 7.58 17.77 17.61
CA TYR A 138 8.69 17.63 16.67
C TYR A 138 8.16 17.14 15.33
N GLY A 139 8.36 17.92 14.28
CA GLY A 139 8.05 17.49 12.91
C GLY A 139 9.07 16.46 12.41
N VAL A 140 8.59 15.33 11.90
CA VAL A 140 9.41 14.34 11.21
C VAL A 140 9.31 14.58 9.72
N TYR A 141 10.43 14.65 9.04
CA TYR A 141 10.51 14.95 7.61
C TYR A 141 11.29 13.88 6.88
N LYS A 142 10.95 13.67 5.61
CA LYS A 142 11.58 12.66 4.76
C LYS A 142 13.02 13.03 4.39
N GLU A 143 13.30 14.33 4.32
CA GLU A 143 14.59 14.87 3.88
C GLU A 143 15.04 16.07 4.75
N GLN A 144 16.33 16.33 4.74
CA GLN A 144 16.93 17.40 5.54
C GLN A 144 16.40 18.81 5.19
N SER A 145 15.90 19.01 3.97
CA SER A 145 15.30 20.28 3.55
C SER A 145 13.95 20.59 4.19
N CYS A 146 13.37 19.63 4.92
CA CYS A 146 12.08 19.72 5.61
C CYS A 146 10.89 20.11 4.71
N ASN A 147 10.92 19.71 3.44
CA ASN A 147 9.83 19.99 2.51
C ASN A 147 8.68 18.98 2.60
N THR A 148 9.00 17.70 2.93
CA THR A 148 8.02 16.62 2.97
C THR A 148 7.85 16.13 4.41
N LYS A 149 6.82 16.65 5.09
CA LYS A 149 6.49 16.24 6.45
C LYS A 149 5.82 14.87 6.46
N ILE A 150 6.32 13.96 7.29
CA ILE A 150 5.76 12.60 7.48
C ILE A 150 4.73 12.63 8.60
N ALA A 151 5.11 13.16 9.78
CA ALA A 151 4.27 13.15 10.98
C ALA A 151 4.76 14.15 12.02
N ASP A 152 4.00 14.25 13.11
CA ASP A 152 4.39 14.94 14.35
C ASP A 152 4.62 13.93 15.47
N LEU A 153 5.70 14.12 16.21
CA LEU A 153 5.98 13.46 17.48
C LEU A 153 5.71 14.45 18.61
N THR A 154 4.76 14.11 19.48
CA THR A 154 4.38 14.95 20.63
C THR A 154 4.79 14.28 21.92
N THR A 155 5.49 14.98 22.81
CA THR A 155 6.01 14.42 24.06
C THR A 155 4.99 14.47 25.20
N ASP A 156 5.02 13.44 26.04
CA ASP A 156 4.29 13.35 27.32
C ASP A 156 5.05 14.01 28.47
N ALA A 157 4.50 13.92 29.68
CA ALA A 157 5.10 14.50 30.89
C ALA A 157 6.45 13.85 31.27
N GLN A 158 6.74 12.66 30.79
CA GLN A 158 8.02 11.97 30.95
C GLN A 158 8.99 12.24 29.81
N GLY A 159 8.59 13.04 28.84
CA GLY A 159 9.38 13.40 27.66
C GLY A 159 9.36 12.34 26.53
N ASN A 160 8.59 11.26 26.67
CA ASN A 160 8.47 10.27 25.61
C ASN A 160 7.44 10.72 24.57
N SER A 161 7.75 10.54 23.30
CA SER A 161 6.79 10.85 22.24
C SER A 161 5.89 9.65 21.93
N ASN A 162 4.79 9.93 21.22
CA ASN A 162 4.08 8.91 20.47
C ASN A 162 5.03 8.19 19.50
N THR A 163 4.68 6.95 19.12
CA THR A 163 5.37 6.19 18.09
C THR A 163 4.68 6.39 16.74
N ILE A 164 5.44 6.55 15.68
CA ILE A 164 4.96 6.61 14.31
C ILE A 164 5.56 5.47 13.49
N GLU A 165 4.86 5.02 12.46
CA GLU A 165 5.41 4.14 11.43
C GLU A 165 6.09 4.98 10.34
N VAL A 166 7.24 4.50 9.87
CA VAL A 166 8.01 5.10 8.77
C VAL A 166 8.38 4.02 7.77
N ASP A 167 8.44 4.39 6.50
CA ASP A 167 8.97 3.50 5.46
C ASP A 167 10.47 3.32 5.67
N ALA A 168 10.94 2.07 5.61
CA ALA A 168 12.35 1.72 5.79
C ALA A 168 13.15 1.90 4.50
#